data_96258a15cb04fa74e9f2742e466bd90a
#
_entry.id   96258a15cb04fa74e9f2742e466bd90a
#
_cell.length_a   1.000
_cell.length_b   1.000
_cell.length_c   1.000
_cell.angle_alpha   90.00
_cell.angle_beta   90.00
_cell.angle_gamma   90.00
#
_symmetry.space_group_name_H-M   'P 1'
#
loop_
_entity.id
_entity.type
_entity.pdbx_description
1 polymer ?
#
loop_
_entity_poly.entity_id
_entity_poly.type
_entity_poly.pdbx_seq_one_letter_code
_entity_poly.pdbx_strand_id
1 'polypeptide(L)'
;MKLSKWFVLLSIVTLLLAGCGSSANFDQSSLRPDVDMLGGVQRAVNEYREDTGVLPIKTRDQDTDIFIKYLIDFEKLVPKYIGSPPGNAYEKGGIFQYIIWNPEENPTVKLVDLRTPERIREINIRFKGTKYPQFKDKVAEHVYTVNFENIGYKENVTVQSPY
;
A
#
# COMPACT_ATOMS: atom_id res chain seq x y z
N MET A 1 -10.70 -58.51 12.69
CA MET A 1 -11.15 -57.72 11.53
C MET A 1 -11.76 -56.34 11.79
N LYS A 2 -12.07 -55.94 13.03
CA LYS A 2 -12.61 -54.59 13.34
C LYS A 2 -11.53 -53.51 13.55
N LEU A 3 -10.35 -53.86 14.06
CA LEU A 3 -9.24 -52.92 14.28
C LEU A 3 -8.66 -52.36 12.97
N SER A 4 -8.58 -53.16 11.93
CA SER A 4 -8.04 -52.75 10.61
C SER A 4 -8.88 -51.61 9.97
N LYS A 5 -10.20 -51.66 10.13
CA LYS A 5 -11.08 -50.61 9.59
C LYS A 5 -10.94 -49.29 10.31
N TRP A 6 -10.65 -49.30 11.60
CA TRP A 6 -10.40 -48.09 12.39
C TRP A 6 -9.08 -47.40 12.03
N PHE A 7 -8.03 -48.17 11.73
CA PHE A 7 -6.76 -47.61 11.27
C PHE A 7 -6.89 -46.97 9.87
N VAL A 8 -7.67 -47.55 8.98
CA VAL A 8 -7.94 -46.95 7.66
C VAL A 8 -8.75 -45.65 7.79
N LEU A 9 -9.73 -45.59 8.67
CA LEU A 9 -10.53 -44.39 8.91
C LEU A 9 -9.69 -43.26 9.54
N LEU A 10 -8.82 -43.59 10.48
CA LEU A 10 -7.90 -42.65 11.11
C LEU A 10 -6.90 -42.06 10.10
N SER A 11 -6.40 -42.90 9.18
CA SER A 11 -5.46 -42.48 8.12
C SER A 11 -6.11 -41.55 7.10
N ILE A 12 -7.39 -41.72 6.79
CA ILE A 12 -8.14 -40.84 5.87
C ILE A 12 -8.41 -39.48 6.52
N VAL A 13 -8.72 -39.45 7.80
CA VAL A 13 -8.95 -38.19 8.56
C VAL A 13 -7.66 -37.37 8.67
N THR A 14 -6.50 -37.99 8.85
CA THR A 14 -5.22 -37.27 8.89
C THR A 14 -4.81 -36.69 7.54
N LEU A 15 -5.17 -37.33 6.43
CA LEU A 15 -4.92 -36.81 5.08
C LEU A 15 -5.79 -35.57 4.74
N LEU A 16 -6.97 -35.45 5.34
CA LEU A 16 -7.86 -34.30 5.11
C LEU A 16 -7.44 -33.04 5.90
N LEU A 17 -6.62 -33.17 6.96
CA LEU A 17 -6.12 -32.04 7.75
C LEU A 17 -4.82 -31.42 7.18
N ALA A 18 -4.17 -32.05 6.21
CA ALA A 18 -2.93 -31.52 5.62
C ALA A 18 -3.14 -30.42 4.56
N GLY A 19 -4.38 -30.01 4.33
CA GLY A 19 -4.78 -29.15 3.21
C GLY A 19 -4.85 -27.63 3.47
N CYS A 20 -4.47 -27.11 4.64
CA CYS A 20 -4.55 -25.67 4.92
C CYS A 20 -3.21 -25.05 5.34
N GLY A 21 -2.18 -25.31 4.56
CA GLY A 21 -0.89 -24.62 4.67
C GLY A 21 -0.58 -23.82 3.42
N SER A 22 -1.52 -23.03 2.89
CA SER A 22 -1.11 -21.95 2.01
C SER A 22 -0.49 -20.88 2.89
N SER A 23 0.81 -20.98 3.16
CA SER A 23 1.64 -19.81 3.41
C SER A 23 1.30 -18.84 2.29
N ALA A 24 0.56 -17.79 2.62
CA ALA A 24 0.51 -16.62 1.78
C ALA A 24 1.98 -16.20 1.62
N ASN A 25 2.61 -16.62 0.54
CA ASN A 25 3.87 -16.07 0.12
C ASN A 25 3.56 -14.61 -0.08
N PHE A 26 3.94 -13.80 0.90
CA PHE A 26 3.89 -12.35 0.81
C PHE A 26 4.85 -12.01 -0.31
N ASP A 27 4.28 -11.84 -1.49
CA ASP A 27 5.06 -11.66 -2.70
C ASP A 27 5.82 -10.35 -2.58
N GLN A 28 7.16 -10.41 -2.56
CA GLN A 28 7.99 -9.22 -2.50
C GLN A 28 7.70 -8.25 -3.64
N SER A 29 7.05 -8.68 -4.72
CA SER A 29 6.59 -7.80 -5.80
C SER A 29 5.55 -6.80 -5.31
N SER A 30 4.75 -7.14 -4.30
CA SER A 30 3.76 -6.23 -3.69
C SER A 30 4.39 -5.04 -2.95
N LEU A 31 5.70 -5.11 -2.66
CA LEU A 31 6.44 -4.09 -1.92
C LEU A 31 7.27 -3.17 -2.81
N ARG A 32 7.31 -3.41 -4.12
CA ARG A 32 8.10 -2.61 -5.06
C ARG A 32 7.20 -1.85 -6.02
N PRO A 33 7.57 -0.61 -6.35
CA PRO A 33 7.00 0.06 -7.50
C PRO A 33 7.39 -0.73 -8.75
N ASP A 34 6.41 -1.04 -9.56
CA ASP A 34 6.62 -1.73 -10.83
C ASP A 34 6.20 -0.75 -11.93
N VAL A 35 7.18 -0.40 -12.77
CA VAL A 35 6.99 0.57 -13.87
C VAL A 35 5.96 0.04 -14.88
N ASP A 36 5.96 -1.27 -15.11
CA ASP A 36 5.02 -1.87 -16.05
C ASP A 36 3.59 -1.86 -15.49
N MET A 37 3.44 -2.14 -14.18
CA MET A 37 2.14 -2.02 -13.49
C MET A 37 1.64 -0.57 -13.52
N LEU A 38 2.52 0.40 -13.22
CA LEU A 38 2.18 1.82 -13.26
C LEU A 38 1.75 2.25 -14.67
N GLY A 39 2.51 1.84 -15.69
CA GLY A 39 2.20 2.10 -17.09
C GLY A 39 0.90 1.43 -17.54
N GLY A 40 0.60 0.24 -17.03
CA GLY A 40 -0.66 -0.46 -17.28
C GLY A 40 -1.86 0.32 -16.75
N VAL A 41 -1.78 0.82 -15.51
CA VAL A 41 -2.84 1.63 -14.91
C VAL A 41 -2.97 2.97 -15.62
N GLN A 42 -1.86 3.60 -16.03
CA GLN A 42 -1.92 4.85 -16.80
C GLN A 42 -2.68 4.69 -18.12
N ARG A 43 -2.42 3.61 -18.86
CA ARG A 43 -3.16 3.32 -20.10
C ARG A 43 -4.65 3.12 -19.82
N ALA A 44 -4.99 2.32 -18.80
CA ALA A 44 -6.38 2.08 -18.43
C ALA A 44 -7.13 3.36 -18.03
N VAL A 45 -6.47 4.29 -17.34
CA VAL A 45 -7.01 5.61 -16.98
C VAL A 45 -7.26 6.47 -18.25
N ASN A 46 -6.32 6.46 -19.17
CA ASN A 46 -6.45 7.22 -20.43
C ASN A 46 -7.61 6.68 -21.27
N GLU A 47 -7.67 5.36 -21.48
CA GLU A 47 -8.75 4.71 -22.23
C GLU A 47 -10.13 4.96 -21.58
N TYR A 48 -10.22 4.85 -20.25
CA TYR A 48 -11.46 5.17 -19.55
C TYR A 48 -11.88 6.62 -19.74
N ARG A 49 -10.92 7.56 -19.67
CA ARG A 49 -11.19 8.98 -19.90
C ARG A 49 -11.62 9.27 -21.34
N GLU A 50 -11.01 8.64 -22.33
CA GLU A 50 -11.39 8.75 -23.74
C GLU A 50 -12.82 8.26 -23.97
N ASP A 51 -13.19 7.13 -23.35
CA ASP A 51 -14.52 6.53 -23.50
C ASP A 51 -15.63 7.28 -22.76
N THR A 52 -15.33 7.86 -21.60
CA THR A 52 -16.37 8.38 -20.68
C THR A 52 -16.35 9.89 -20.50
N GLY A 53 -15.27 10.55 -20.91
CA GLY A 53 -15.04 11.98 -20.69
C GLY A 53 -14.68 12.38 -19.25
N VAL A 54 -14.59 11.42 -18.31
CA VAL A 54 -14.29 11.68 -16.89
C VAL A 54 -13.12 10.80 -16.40
N LEU A 55 -12.55 11.14 -15.22
CA LEU A 55 -11.50 10.34 -14.62
C LEU A 55 -12.08 9.24 -13.70
N PRO A 56 -11.45 8.05 -13.65
CA PRO A 56 -11.87 6.95 -12.80
C PRO A 56 -11.39 7.15 -11.36
N ILE A 57 -11.92 8.16 -10.68
CA ILE A 57 -11.56 8.50 -9.30
C ILE A 57 -12.68 8.19 -8.33
N LYS A 58 -12.30 7.92 -7.06
CA LYS A 58 -13.24 7.79 -5.94
C LYS A 58 -13.75 9.18 -5.56
N THR A 59 -15.04 9.29 -5.27
CA THR A 59 -15.62 10.55 -4.77
C THR A 59 -15.08 10.85 -3.37
N ARG A 60 -14.57 12.06 -3.17
CA ARG A 60 -14.01 12.58 -1.93
C ARG A 60 -14.46 14.02 -1.70
N ASP A 61 -14.43 14.45 -0.44
CA ASP A 61 -14.74 15.83 -0.06
C ASP A 61 -13.69 16.82 -0.61
N GLN A 62 -14.10 18.08 -0.79
CA GLN A 62 -13.22 19.12 -1.34
C GLN A 62 -11.98 19.38 -0.51
N ASP A 63 -12.09 19.28 0.81
CA ASP A 63 -11.01 19.53 1.79
C ASP A 63 -10.10 18.33 2.01
N THR A 64 -10.30 17.24 1.25
CA THR A 64 -9.43 16.06 1.32
C THR A 64 -8.01 16.41 0.87
N ASP A 65 -7.01 15.92 1.62
CA ASP A 65 -5.61 16.09 1.27
C ASP A 65 -5.31 15.63 -0.15
N ILE A 66 -4.52 16.43 -0.88
CA ILE A 66 -4.24 16.22 -2.30
C ILE A 66 -3.64 14.84 -2.61
N PHE A 67 -2.88 14.27 -1.67
CA PHE A 67 -2.28 12.94 -1.82
C PHE A 67 -3.26 11.78 -1.75
N ILE A 68 -4.49 12.03 -1.29
CA ILE A 68 -5.56 11.02 -1.20
C ILE A 68 -6.86 11.48 -1.84
N LYS A 69 -6.90 12.68 -2.41
CA LYS A 69 -8.09 13.28 -3.02
C LYS A 69 -8.49 12.55 -4.31
N TYR A 70 -7.52 12.27 -5.15
CA TYR A 70 -7.75 11.70 -6.48
C TYR A 70 -7.34 10.23 -6.55
N LEU A 71 -7.81 9.43 -5.59
CA LEU A 71 -7.58 7.98 -5.59
C LEU A 71 -8.25 7.34 -6.79
N ILE A 72 -7.53 6.46 -7.46
CA ILE A 72 -8.09 5.66 -8.56
C ILE A 72 -9.17 4.72 -8.02
N ASP A 73 -10.29 4.71 -8.70
CA ASP A 73 -11.37 3.78 -8.47
C ASP A 73 -11.24 2.59 -9.43
N PHE A 74 -10.60 1.54 -8.96
CA PHE A 74 -10.39 0.34 -9.77
C PHE A 74 -11.69 -0.37 -10.16
N GLU A 75 -12.80 -0.16 -9.43
CA GLU A 75 -14.10 -0.74 -9.80
C GLU A 75 -14.59 -0.20 -11.14
N LYS A 76 -14.24 1.04 -11.47
CA LYS A 76 -14.54 1.66 -12.76
C LYS A 76 -13.67 1.16 -13.92
N LEU A 77 -12.47 0.66 -13.59
CA LEU A 77 -11.52 0.17 -14.59
C LEU A 77 -11.66 -1.30 -14.90
N VAL A 78 -12.04 -2.12 -13.88
CA VAL A 78 -12.18 -3.58 -14.01
C VAL A 78 -13.59 -3.92 -14.50
N PRO A 79 -13.75 -4.91 -15.36
CA PRO A 79 -12.71 -5.66 -16.08
C PRO A 79 -12.33 -5.07 -17.45
N LYS A 80 -13.00 -3.98 -17.88
CA LYS A 80 -12.95 -3.50 -19.27
C LYS A 80 -11.57 -2.94 -19.67
N TYR A 81 -10.94 -2.14 -18.79
CA TYR A 81 -9.70 -1.41 -19.11
C TYR A 81 -8.47 -2.09 -18.49
N ILE A 82 -8.67 -2.84 -17.41
CA ILE A 82 -7.63 -3.64 -16.75
C ILE A 82 -8.28 -4.89 -16.15
N GLY A 83 -7.63 -6.04 -16.25
CA GLY A 83 -8.20 -7.31 -15.77
C GLY A 83 -8.39 -7.37 -14.25
N SER A 84 -7.48 -6.76 -13.49
CA SER A 84 -7.57 -6.63 -12.03
C SER A 84 -6.68 -5.48 -11.56
N PRO A 85 -6.89 -4.94 -10.33
CA PRO A 85 -5.94 -4.02 -9.73
C PRO A 85 -4.54 -4.64 -9.65
N PRO A 86 -3.46 -3.84 -9.75
CA PRO A 86 -2.09 -4.32 -9.61
C PRO A 86 -1.85 -5.06 -8.28
N GLY A 87 -0.96 -6.06 -8.28
CA GLY A 87 -0.66 -6.84 -7.07
C GLY A 87 -0.06 -6.03 -5.93
N ASN A 88 0.60 -4.91 -6.24
CA ASN A 88 1.16 -3.98 -5.26
C ASN A 88 0.17 -2.89 -4.80
N ALA A 89 -1.04 -2.84 -5.36
CA ALA A 89 -2.09 -1.91 -4.97
C ALA A 89 -2.70 -2.28 -3.62
N TYR A 90 -3.10 -1.26 -2.85
CA TYR A 90 -3.75 -1.43 -1.55
C TYR A 90 -4.99 -2.34 -1.62
N GLU A 91 -5.76 -2.23 -2.68
CA GLU A 91 -6.95 -3.05 -2.93
C GLU A 91 -6.66 -4.55 -3.09
N LYS A 92 -5.38 -4.92 -3.30
CA LYS A 92 -4.89 -6.30 -3.35
C LYS A 92 -4.02 -6.69 -2.16
N GLY A 93 -4.00 -5.86 -1.11
CA GLY A 93 -3.15 -6.08 0.07
C GLY A 93 -1.71 -5.59 -0.10
N GLY A 94 -1.41 -4.85 -1.18
CA GLY A 94 -0.14 -4.17 -1.37
C GLY A 94 -0.04 -2.89 -0.53
N ILE A 95 1.07 -2.19 -0.67
CA ILE A 95 1.42 -1.03 0.15
C ILE A 95 1.27 0.31 -0.59
N PHE A 96 0.87 0.27 -1.85
CA PHE A 96 0.73 1.49 -2.64
C PHE A 96 -0.73 1.84 -2.88
N GLN A 97 -1.06 3.12 -2.69
CA GLN A 97 -2.27 3.71 -3.27
C GLN A 97 -1.95 4.34 -4.60
N TYR A 98 -2.78 4.06 -5.60
CA TYR A 98 -2.71 4.66 -6.91
C TYR A 98 -3.56 5.93 -6.92
N ILE A 99 -2.95 7.05 -7.30
CA ILE A 99 -3.60 8.35 -7.40
C ILE A 99 -3.43 8.94 -8.79
N ILE A 100 -4.30 9.88 -9.15
CA ILE A 100 -4.11 10.73 -10.32
C ILE A 100 -3.56 12.07 -9.85
N TRP A 101 -2.37 12.39 -10.33
CA TRP A 101 -1.72 13.68 -10.12
C TRP A 101 -2.06 14.61 -11.29
N ASN A 102 -2.22 15.91 -11.00
CA ASN A 102 -2.58 16.93 -11.98
C ASN A 102 -3.78 16.55 -12.88
N PRO A 103 -4.96 16.29 -12.29
CA PRO A 103 -6.10 15.71 -12.99
C PRO A 103 -6.69 16.61 -14.07
N GLU A 104 -6.50 17.92 -13.96
CA GLU A 104 -7.12 18.91 -14.84
C GLU A 104 -6.34 19.11 -16.15
N GLU A 105 -5.00 19.18 -16.06
CA GLU A 105 -4.15 19.47 -17.22
C GLU A 105 -3.57 18.19 -17.85
N ASN A 106 -2.84 17.42 -17.05
CA ASN A 106 -2.16 16.21 -17.51
C ASN A 106 -2.31 15.08 -16.47
N PRO A 107 -3.42 14.35 -16.48
CA PRO A 107 -3.67 13.27 -15.53
C PRO A 107 -2.59 12.21 -15.55
N THR A 108 -1.75 12.19 -14.53
CA THR A 108 -0.63 11.25 -14.42
C THR A 108 -0.82 10.33 -13.23
N VAL A 109 -0.74 9.03 -13.44
CA VAL A 109 -0.82 8.04 -12.36
C VAL A 109 0.45 8.06 -11.55
N LYS A 110 0.31 8.15 -10.23
CA LYS A 110 1.41 8.13 -9.25
C LYS A 110 1.10 7.13 -8.13
N LEU A 111 2.14 6.72 -7.44
CA LEU A 111 2.05 5.84 -6.27
C LEU A 111 2.26 6.64 -4.98
N VAL A 112 1.42 6.41 -4.00
CA VAL A 112 1.61 6.84 -2.62
C VAL A 112 1.99 5.63 -1.78
N ASP A 113 3.19 5.63 -1.22
CA ASP A 113 3.66 4.58 -0.32
C ASP A 113 3.05 4.76 1.07
N LEU A 114 2.19 3.85 1.48
CA LEU A 114 1.47 3.91 2.75
C LEU A 114 2.36 3.69 3.99
N ARG A 115 3.57 3.17 3.81
CA ARG A 115 4.53 2.98 4.92
C ARG A 115 5.05 4.32 5.45
N THR A 116 5.25 5.29 4.57
CA THR A 116 5.77 6.61 4.96
C THR A 116 4.83 7.37 5.90
N PRO A 117 3.54 7.57 5.59
CA PRO A 117 2.59 8.18 6.50
C PRO A 117 2.48 7.45 7.84
N GLU A 118 2.51 6.12 7.84
CA GLU A 118 2.44 5.33 9.07
C GLU A 118 3.68 5.56 9.96
N ARG A 119 4.86 5.60 9.37
CA ARG A 119 6.09 5.95 10.11
C ARG A 119 6.06 7.36 10.69
N ILE A 120 5.60 8.32 9.91
CA ILE A 120 5.44 9.72 10.38
C ILE A 120 4.44 9.78 11.54
N ARG A 121 3.33 9.07 11.43
CA ARG A 121 2.32 8.98 12.48
C ARG A 121 2.89 8.40 13.77
N GLU A 122 3.64 7.30 13.68
CA GLU A 122 4.30 6.66 14.83
C GLU A 122 5.26 7.64 15.51
N ILE A 123 6.12 8.33 14.74
CA ILE A 123 7.04 9.35 15.26
C ILE A 123 6.27 10.47 15.97
N ASN A 124 5.19 10.97 15.38
CA ASN A 124 4.37 12.03 15.97
C ASN A 124 3.69 11.59 17.29
N ILE A 125 3.26 10.34 17.39
CA ILE A 125 2.72 9.80 18.65
C ILE A 125 3.80 9.78 19.73
N ARG A 126 5.01 9.35 19.40
CA ARG A 126 6.14 9.33 20.33
C ARG A 126 6.56 10.76 20.73
N PHE A 127 6.52 11.72 19.80
CA PHE A 127 6.77 13.13 20.11
C PHE A 127 5.84 13.67 21.19
N LYS A 128 4.55 13.35 21.10
CA LYS A 128 3.56 13.81 22.09
C LYS A 128 3.76 13.18 23.48
N GLY A 129 4.34 11.99 23.53
CA GLY A 129 4.58 11.24 24.78
C GLY A 129 5.89 11.58 25.48
N THR A 130 6.79 12.33 24.86
CA THR A 130 8.14 12.57 25.40
C THR A 130 8.32 13.98 25.95
N LYS A 131 9.06 14.09 27.06
CA LYS A 131 9.38 15.38 27.71
C LYS A 131 10.75 15.94 27.30
N TYR A 132 11.56 15.17 26.60
CA TYR A 132 12.90 15.56 26.19
C TYR A 132 12.90 16.31 24.85
N PRO A 133 13.94 17.13 24.57
CA PRO A 133 14.12 17.71 23.24
C PRO A 133 14.15 16.62 22.17
N GLN A 134 13.25 16.75 21.21
CA GLN A 134 13.03 15.75 20.15
C GLN A 134 13.89 16.05 18.91
N PHE A 135 14.47 17.24 18.87
CA PHE A 135 15.29 17.73 17.77
C PHE A 135 16.76 17.69 18.15
N LYS A 136 17.64 17.46 17.16
CA LYS A 136 19.07 17.38 17.33
C LYS A 136 19.74 18.55 16.63
N ASP A 137 20.01 18.44 15.34
CA ASP A 137 20.79 19.43 14.58
C ASP A 137 19.86 20.27 13.69
N LYS A 138 20.15 21.56 13.57
CA LYS A 138 19.48 22.44 12.62
C LYS A 138 20.10 22.21 11.23
N VAL A 139 19.26 21.84 10.26
CA VAL A 139 19.69 21.56 8.88
C VAL A 139 19.41 22.76 7.97
N ALA A 140 18.29 23.44 8.20
CA ALA A 140 17.89 24.64 7.48
C ALA A 140 16.99 25.50 8.37
N GLU A 141 16.53 26.62 7.85
CA GLU A 141 15.58 27.47 8.58
C GLU A 141 14.30 26.67 8.86
N HIS A 142 13.95 26.55 10.15
CA HIS A 142 12.82 25.72 10.64
C HIS A 142 12.89 24.21 10.35
N VAL A 143 14.06 23.69 9.90
CA VAL A 143 14.27 22.27 9.63
C VAL A 143 15.34 21.70 10.57
N TYR A 144 14.99 20.64 11.27
CA TYR A 144 15.85 19.99 12.26
C TYR A 144 15.87 18.48 12.04
N THR A 145 16.98 17.85 12.42
CA THR A 145 17.02 16.38 12.53
C THR A 145 16.29 15.94 13.78
N VAL A 146 15.73 14.71 13.72
CA VAL A 146 15.04 14.11 14.86
C VAL A 146 16.05 13.38 15.75
N ASN A 147 15.92 13.56 17.07
CA ASN A 147 16.64 12.73 18.03
C ASN A 147 15.85 11.45 18.29
N PHE A 148 16.11 10.41 17.50
CA PHE A 148 15.39 9.15 17.55
C PHE A 148 15.57 8.41 18.89
N GLU A 149 16.71 8.52 19.53
CA GLU A 149 16.97 7.90 20.84
C GLU A 149 16.05 8.49 21.92
N ASN A 150 15.90 9.80 21.94
CA ASN A 150 15.05 10.50 22.92
C ASN A 150 13.56 10.15 22.79
N ILE A 151 13.14 9.67 21.65
CA ILE A 151 11.77 9.21 21.41
C ILE A 151 11.65 7.67 21.40
N GLY A 152 12.69 6.98 21.90
CA GLY A 152 12.66 5.55 22.20
C GLY A 152 12.93 4.63 21.02
N TYR A 153 13.60 5.10 19.98
CA TYR A 153 14.13 4.24 18.93
C TYR A 153 15.59 3.86 19.22
N LYS A 154 15.97 2.64 18.90
CA LYS A 154 17.36 2.16 19.03
C LYS A 154 18.24 2.61 17.87
N GLU A 155 17.65 2.88 16.73
CA GLU A 155 18.31 3.26 15.48
C GLU A 155 17.53 4.38 14.80
N ASN A 156 18.18 5.08 13.89
CA ASN A 156 17.52 6.11 13.07
C ASN A 156 16.45 5.47 12.17
N VAL A 157 15.27 6.06 12.16
CA VAL A 157 14.19 5.64 11.28
C VAL A 157 14.44 6.19 9.89
N THR A 158 14.56 5.32 8.92
CA THR A 158 14.70 5.67 7.51
C THR A 158 13.56 5.07 6.69
N VAL A 159 13.17 5.76 5.63
CA VAL A 159 12.24 5.26 4.63
C VAL A 159 12.96 5.27 3.29
N GLN A 160 13.03 4.11 2.65
CA GLN A 160 13.56 4.04 1.29
C GLN A 160 12.57 4.66 0.32
N SER A 161 13.08 5.56 -0.54
CA SER A 161 12.30 6.03 -1.67
C SER A 161 11.92 4.84 -2.55
N PRO A 162 10.67 4.78 -3.03
CA PRO A 162 10.26 3.77 -4.00
C PRO A 162 10.80 4.04 -5.42
N TYR A 163 11.47 5.19 -5.63
CA TYR A 163 12.00 5.64 -6.93
C TYR A 163 13.51 5.77 -6.90
#